data_21aa5d60872304ee2cfbbfe6f8bdd31b
#
_entry.id   21aa5d60872304ee2cfbbfe6f8bdd31b
#
_cell.length_a   1.000
_cell.length_b   1.000
_cell.length_c   1.000
_cell.angle_alpha   90.00
_cell.angle_beta   90.00
_cell.angle_gamma   90.00
#
_symmetry.space_group_name_H-M   'P 1'
#
loop_
_entity.id
_entity.type
_entity.pdbx_description
1 polymer ?
#
loop_
_entity_poly.entity_id
_entity_poly.type
_entity_poly.pdbx_seq_one_letter_code
_entity_poly.pdbx_strand_id
1 'polypeptide(L)'
;LSESEESPAARGTAALQKGLSILDALADGGGSMTFSEIGKATGLPKGTLHRILAALTDHGTIRFESKDSRYRFGWRLVEYARWSTAELDLKALAEPELIRLHALTGELVLFAVGERAQLICEQVISNPQSYPHGLAEGVRLPAYCTAAGKAMLAFTEPHRLDALIESTSFEALTPSTIEDRQTFRAQLDVTKARRYAIEDQEWQNGVRSVAAPVLDRANRPIGVIAIMGPAFRMSVERLHELGPDILRSAQRITGQAAFTQPSQSPKANMITQPSVSCVVRSNAFLGEGPFWSEKDKTLKWIDILAPAIHISDPAQGSDLVIPMPEIVGAFAECTAGGLVIASQTGFFLLDPTTGRKTPIGDPEIDKPGNRFNDGKCDSRGRFWAGTMDMAVTPGAGSLYRLDAHGRIDKMESGIGISNGLGWSPDDRLMYFTDSMARTIFVYDFDPDRGTISHRRVFAQTPENMGVPDGLTVDAEGFVWSAQWDGWRIIRYAPDGTVDRTISVPVPRPTSCTFGGPDLSTLYITSARIRLSSQQLQEAPLSGSVFALDAGVRGLPDHSFKWSRS
;
A
#
# COMPACT_ATOMS: atom_id res chain seq x y z
N LEU A 1 45.11 35.36 28.99
CA LEU A 1 44.69 34.24 29.83
C LEU A 1 43.22 34.45 30.20
N SER A 2 42.32 33.91 29.45
CA SER A 2 40.93 33.71 29.86
C SER A 2 40.48 32.36 29.28
N GLU A 3 40.49 31.33 30.12
CA GLU A 3 39.81 30.06 29.87
C GLU A 3 38.32 30.34 29.77
N SER A 4 37.74 30.13 28.62
CA SER A 4 36.30 30.10 28.43
C SER A 4 35.74 28.86 29.09
N GLU A 5 35.08 29.01 30.22
CA GLU A 5 34.31 27.95 30.86
C GLU A 5 33.17 27.49 29.91
N GLU A 6 33.32 26.33 29.30
CA GLU A 6 32.24 25.64 28.60
C GLU A 6 31.14 25.30 29.62
N SER A 7 29.91 25.70 29.29
CA SER A 7 28.69 25.42 30.06
C SER A 7 28.51 23.94 30.36
N PRO A 8 28.03 23.51 31.54
CA PRO A 8 27.76 22.11 31.89
C PRO A 8 26.81 21.41 30.92
N ALA A 9 25.91 22.11 30.25
CA ALA A 9 25.04 21.59 29.21
C ALA A 9 25.82 21.13 27.97
N ALA A 10 26.94 21.77 27.62
CA ALA A 10 27.76 21.38 26.47
C ALA A 10 28.52 20.05 26.68
N ARG A 11 28.89 19.70 27.94
CA ARG A 11 29.57 18.42 28.24
C ARG A 11 28.65 17.20 28.14
N GLY A 12 27.33 17.34 28.42
CA GLY A 12 26.35 16.26 28.32
C GLY A 12 26.02 15.86 26.87
N THR A 13 26.05 16.81 25.93
CA THR A 13 25.68 16.60 24.51
C THR A 13 26.81 16.06 23.65
N ALA A 14 28.08 16.19 24.07
CA ALA A 14 29.24 15.76 23.30
C ALA A 14 29.26 14.24 23.01
N ALA A 15 28.77 13.41 23.93
CA ALA A 15 28.67 11.96 23.72
C ALA A 15 27.56 11.62 22.72
N LEU A 16 26.43 12.32 22.76
CA LEU A 16 25.33 12.16 21.81
C LEU A 16 25.76 12.59 20.40
N GLN A 17 26.41 13.73 20.25
CA GLN A 17 26.92 14.20 18.97
C GLN A 17 27.90 13.21 18.32
N LYS A 18 28.79 12.61 19.11
CA LYS A 18 29.72 11.56 18.65
C LYS A 18 28.98 10.28 18.23
N GLY A 19 27.89 9.92 18.91
CA GLY A 19 27.03 8.81 18.52
C GLY A 19 26.32 9.08 17.17
N LEU A 20 25.77 10.27 17.00
CA LEU A 20 25.13 10.70 15.75
C LEU A 20 26.13 10.73 14.59
N SER A 21 27.36 11.25 14.79
CA SER A 21 28.40 11.26 13.74
C SER A 21 28.81 9.87 13.27
N ILE A 22 28.70 8.84 14.13
CA ILE A 22 28.93 7.44 13.73
C ILE A 22 27.79 6.94 12.83
N LEU A 23 26.54 7.29 13.13
CA LEU A 23 25.38 6.92 12.30
C LEU A 23 25.44 7.62 10.93
N ASP A 24 25.83 8.91 10.91
CA ASP A 24 26.03 9.66 9.67
C ASP A 24 27.13 9.01 8.80
N ALA A 25 28.29 8.67 9.42
CA ALA A 25 29.37 7.99 8.70
C ALA A 25 28.95 6.62 8.13
N LEU A 26 28.13 5.85 8.87
CA LEU A 26 27.58 4.59 8.39
C LEU A 26 26.63 4.81 7.20
N ALA A 27 25.82 5.84 7.22
CA ALA A 27 24.91 6.19 6.12
C ALA A 27 25.71 6.56 4.85
N ASP A 28 26.69 7.46 4.98
CA ASP A 28 27.56 7.90 3.89
C ASP A 28 28.42 6.75 3.34
N GLY A 29 28.76 5.76 4.19
CA GLY A 29 29.50 4.55 3.82
C GLY A 29 28.64 3.41 3.25
N GLY A 30 27.40 3.70 2.81
CA GLY A 30 26.52 2.69 2.22
C GLY A 30 25.94 1.70 3.23
N GLY A 31 25.80 2.11 4.49
CA GLY A 31 25.14 1.33 5.55
C GLY A 31 26.00 0.20 6.15
N SER A 32 27.28 0.04 5.74
CA SER A 32 28.14 -1.06 6.19
C SER A 32 29.61 -0.64 6.25
N MET A 33 30.18 -0.55 7.46
CA MET A 33 31.58 -0.14 7.66
C MET A 33 32.28 -0.99 8.72
N THR A 34 33.62 -1.14 8.57
CA THR A 34 34.49 -1.71 9.60
C THR A 34 34.79 -0.68 10.70
N PHE A 35 35.26 -1.14 11.86
CA PHE A 35 35.70 -0.27 12.95
C PHE A 35 36.74 0.77 12.48
N SER A 36 37.67 0.37 11.62
CA SER A 36 38.73 1.25 11.12
C SER A 36 38.22 2.32 10.16
N GLU A 37 37.27 1.96 9.27
CA GLU A 37 36.61 2.89 8.35
C GLU A 37 35.80 3.95 9.12
N ILE A 38 35.00 3.53 10.13
CA ILE A 38 34.26 4.48 10.99
C ILE A 38 35.22 5.39 11.75
N GLY A 39 36.30 4.83 12.30
CA GLY A 39 37.31 5.61 13.01
C GLY A 39 37.97 6.68 12.13
N LYS A 40 38.25 6.36 10.88
CA LYS A 40 38.80 7.30 9.90
C LYS A 40 37.80 8.37 9.49
N ALA A 41 36.54 8.00 9.28
CA ALA A 41 35.49 8.91 8.87
C ALA A 41 35.11 9.91 9.99
N THR A 42 35.05 9.45 11.24
CA THR A 42 34.61 10.27 12.38
C THR A 42 35.76 10.99 13.11
N GLY A 43 37.02 10.59 12.88
CA GLY A 43 38.17 11.13 13.62
C GLY A 43 38.18 10.79 15.12
N LEU A 44 37.33 9.90 15.60
CA LEU A 44 37.19 9.59 17.02
C LEU A 44 38.36 8.74 17.54
N PRO A 45 38.89 9.01 18.75
CA PRO A 45 39.86 8.16 19.41
C PRO A 45 39.35 6.72 19.58
N LYS A 46 40.19 5.70 19.38
CA LYS A 46 39.82 4.27 19.41
C LYS A 46 38.98 3.87 20.64
N GLY A 47 39.39 4.30 21.84
CA GLY A 47 38.67 3.98 23.07
C GLY A 47 37.26 4.63 23.15
N THR A 48 37.11 5.85 22.63
CA THR A 48 35.81 6.54 22.55
C THR A 48 34.92 5.87 21.52
N LEU A 49 35.45 5.57 20.34
CA LEU A 49 34.74 4.88 19.27
C LEU A 49 34.24 3.51 19.74
N HIS A 50 35.10 2.69 20.36
CA HIS A 50 34.72 1.37 20.87
C HIS A 50 33.56 1.45 21.86
N ARG A 51 33.61 2.38 22.82
CA ARG A 51 32.56 2.55 23.84
C ARG A 51 31.23 3.00 23.22
N ILE A 52 31.26 3.90 22.24
CA ILE A 52 30.03 4.38 21.60
C ILE A 52 29.44 3.31 20.68
N LEU A 53 30.26 2.60 19.90
CA LEU A 53 29.79 1.48 19.07
C LEU A 53 29.19 0.36 19.92
N ALA A 54 29.77 0.03 21.09
CA ALA A 54 29.19 -0.92 22.02
C ALA A 54 27.80 -0.46 22.51
N ALA A 55 27.68 0.82 22.94
CA ALA A 55 26.41 1.38 23.40
C ALA A 55 25.33 1.41 22.28
N LEU A 56 25.71 1.77 21.06
CA LEU A 56 24.78 1.77 19.92
C LEU A 56 24.36 0.34 19.51
N THR A 57 25.27 -0.63 19.67
CA THR A 57 24.98 -2.06 19.41
C THR A 57 24.05 -2.63 20.49
N ASP A 58 24.33 -2.35 21.74
CA ASP A 58 23.48 -2.77 22.88
C ASP A 58 22.08 -2.16 22.78
N HIS A 59 22.00 -0.89 22.38
CA HIS A 59 20.74 -0.22 22.11
C HIS A 59 19.99 -0.78 20.86
N GLY A 60 20.64 -1.54 19.98
CA GLY A 60 20.06 -2.09 18.75
C GLY A 60 19.96 -1.10 17.59
N THR A 61 20.57 0.10 17.72
CA THR A 61 20.63 1.12 16.66
C THR A 61 21.58 0.71 15.54
N ILE A 62 22.67 0.02 15.90
CA ILE A 62 23.56 -0.66 14.96
C ILE A 62 23.70 -2.13 15.37
N ARG A 63 24.25 -2.95 14.48
CA ARG A 63 24.60 -4.35 14.74
C ARG A 63 26.02 -4.63 14.23
N PHE A 64 26.74 -5.48 14.93
CA PHE A 64 28.03 -5.99 14.50
C PHE A 64 27.87 -7.35 13.84
N GLU A 65 28.35 -7.51 12.62
CA GLU A 65 28.34 -8.77 11.88
C GLU A 65 29.74 -9.39 11.98
N SER A 66 29.85 -10.46 12.78
CA SER A 66 31.13 -11.12 13.02
C SER A 66 31.73 -11.79 11.78
N LYS A 67 30.88 -12.16 10.81
CA LYS A 67 31.28 -12.84 9.57
C LYS A 67 32.25 -12.01 8.71
N ASP A 68 32.05 -10.70 8.65
CA ASP A 68 32.84 -9.76 7.86
C ASP A 68 33.44 -8.61 8.68
N SER A 69 33.30 -8.66 10.01
CA SER A 69 33.77 -7.65 10.96
C SER A 69 33.27 -6.24 10.67
N ARG A 70 32.00 -6.13 10.22
CA ARG A 70 31.37 -4.85 9.85
C ARG A 70 30.24 -4.49 10.79
N TYR A 71 30.10 -3.19 11.02
CA TYR A 71 28.93 -2.58 11.66
C TYR A 71 27.92 -2.20 10.60
N ARG A 72 26.63 -2.45 10.88
CA ARG A 72 25.49 -2.13 10.02
C ARG A 72 24.39 -1.52 10.86
N PHE A 73 23.44 -0.85 10.20
CA PHE A 73 22.23 -0.38 10.87
C PHE A 73 21.45 -1.54 11.50
N GLY A 74 20.94 -1.30 12.71
CA GLY A 74 20.13 -2.24 13.48
C GLY A 74 18.63 -2.02 13.29
N TRP A 75 17.83 -3.00 13.72
CA TRP A 75 16.37 -2.99 13.58
C TRP A 75 15.67 -1.82 14.28
N ARG A 76 16.26 -1.27 15.32
CA ARG A 76 15.66 -0.17 16.07
C ARG A 76 15.49 1.11 15.25
N LEU A 77 16.34 1.34 14.27
CA LEU A 77 16.16 2.44 13.32
C LEU A 77 14.95 2.22 12.39
N VAL A 78 14.68 0.98 12.02
CA VAL A 78 13.48 0.62 11.26
C VAL A 78 12.21 0.85 12.10
N GLU A 79 12.26 0.51 13.40
CA GLU A 79 11.17 0.82 14.34
C GLU A 79 10.91 2.32 14.44
N TYR A 80 11.97 3.12 14.61
CA TYR A 80 11.82 4.59 14.66
C TYR A 80 11.30 5.17 13.35
N ALA A 81 11.79 4.68 12.20
CA ALA A 81 11.30 5.10 10.91
C ALA A 81 9.79 4.79 10.73
N ARG A 82 9.33 3.61 11.17
CA ARG A 82 7.90 3.26 11.14
C ARG A 82 7.04 4.23 11.95
N TRP A 83 7.48 4.65 13.12
CA TRP A 83 6.75 5.63 13.93
C TRP A 83 6.79 7.04 13.33
N SER A 84 7.90 7.40 12.67
CA SER A 84 8.07 8.70 12.01
C SER A 84 7.22 8.83 10.73
N THR A 85 7.01 7.73 10.00
CA THR A 85 6.23 7.70 8.75
C THR A 85 4.74 7.38 8.96
N ALA A 86 4.32 7.06 10.19
CA ALA A 86 2.94 6.66 10.49
C ALA A 86 1.91 7.81 10.35
N GLU A 87 2.33 9.07 10.24
CA GLU A 87 1.40 10.21 10.21
C GLU A 87 1.03 10.71 8.81
N LEU A 88 1.84 10.45 7.76
CA LEU A 88 1.49 10.82 6.38
C LEU A 88 2.34 10.02 5.38
N ASP A 89 1.76 9.07 4.68
CA ASP A 89 2.44 8.40 3.59
C ASP A 89 2.44 9.29 2.32
N LEU A 90 3.26 10.34 2.36
CA LEU A 90 3.43 11.26 1.24
C LEU A 90 3.93 10.55 -0.02
N LYS A 91 4.68 9.47 0.12
CA LYS A 91 5.17 8.65 -0.99
C LYS A 91 3.99 8.01 -1.74
N ALA A 92 3.08 7.35 -1.02
CA ALA A 92 1.88 6.75 -1.63
C ALA A 92 0.96 7.81 -2.26
N LEU A 93 0.85 9.00 -1.65
CA LEU A 93 0.06 10.11 -2.20
C LEU A 93 0.71 10.74 -3.44
N ALA A 94 2.03 10.74 -3.53
CA ALA A 94 2.77 11.31 -4.67
C ALA A 94 2.78 10.37 -5.89
N GLU A 95 2.80 9.06 -5.68
CA GLU A 95 3.01 8.04 -6.73
C GLU A 95 2.08 8.21 -7.95
N PRO A 96 0.75 8.37 -7.83
CA PRO A 96 -0.13 8.55 -8.99
C PRO A 96 0.22 9.80 -9.83
N GLU A 97 0.66 10.87 -9.17
CA GLU A 97 1.04 12.11 -9.86
C GLU A 97 2.41 11.99 -10.53
N LEU A 98 3.36 11.24 -9.93
CA LEU A 98 4.64 10.93 -10.55
C LEU A 98 4.45 10.12 -11.84
N ILE A 99 3.63 9.08 -11.79
CA ILE A 99 3.29 8.24 -12.95
C ILE A 99 2.64 9.08 -14.04
N ARG A 100 1.67 9.93 -13.68
CA ARG A 100 0.98 10.81 -14.63
C ARG A 100 1.93 11.79 -15.33
N LEU A 101 2.81 12.44 -14.56
CA LEU A 101 3.78 13.39 -15.12
C LEU A 101 4.84 12.69 -15.98
N HIS A 102 5.27 11.49 -15.59
CA HIS A 102 6.18 10.67 -16.40
C HIS A 102 5.53 10.27 -17.73
N ALA A 103 4.28 9.81 -17.70
CA ALA A 103 3.52 9.49 -18.91
C ALA A 103 3.32 10.70 -19.84
N LEU A 104 3.13 11.91 -19.26
CA LEU A 104 2.96 13.15 -20.00
C LEU A 104 4.25 13.62 -20.69
N THR A 105 5.40 13.43 -20.05
CA THR A 105 6.66 14.05 -20.46
C THR A 105 7.68 13.07 -21.04
N GLY A 106 7.61 11.80 -20.66
CA GLY A 106 8.65 10.79 -20.92
C GLY A 106 9.94 11.01 -20.14
N GLU A 107 9.99 12.03 -19.26
CA GLU A 107 11.18 12.40 -18.51
C GLU A 107 11.15 11.81 -17.09
N LEU A 108 12.31 11.85 -16.39
CA LEU A 108 12.37 11.44 -14.98
C LEU A 108 11.50 12.35 -14.12
N VAL A 109 10.69 11.76 -13.26
CA VAL A 109 9.88 12.46 -12.26
C VAL A 109 10.22 11.92 -10.89
N LEU A 110 10.40 12.81 -9.91
CA LEU A 110 10.73 12.43 -8.55
C LEU A 110 9.84 13.14 -7.53
N PHE A 111 9.69 12.50 -6.38
CA PHE A 111 9.22 13.10 -5.14
C PHE A 111 10.35 13.08 -4.12
N ALA A 112 10.56 14.20 -3.44
CA ALA A 112 11.59 14.34 -2.42
C ALA A 112 11.09 15.09 -1.20
N VAL A 113 11.72 14.87 -0.06
CA VAL A 113 11.46 15.56 1.20
C VAL A 113 12.69 16.33 1.66
N GLY A 114 12.48 17.42 2.38
CA GLY A 114 13.58 18.29 2.83
C GLY A 114 14.17 17.83 4.16
N GLU A 115 15.49 17.67 4.21
CA GLU A 115 16.24 17.49 5.45
C GLU A 115 17.41 18.48 5.50
N ARG A 116 17.31 19.49 6.39
CA ARG A 116 18.31 20.55 6.51
C ARG A 116 18.52 21.30 5.19
N ALA A 117 19.76 21.36 4.69
CA ALA A 117 20.13 22.01 3.42
C ALA A 117 20.14 21.04 2.22
N GLN A 118 19.56 19.85 2.37
CA GLN A 118 19.49 18.81 1.34
C GLN A 118 18.06 18.29 1.22
N LEU A 119 17.80 17.59 0.12
CA LEU A 119 16.58 16.84 -0.12
C LEU A 119 16.92 15.36 -0.26
N ILE A 120 16.03 14.51 0.22
CA ILE A 120 16.13 13.07 0.03
C ILE A 120 15.08 12.66 -0.99
N CYS A 121 15.51 11.98 -2.06
CA CYS A 121 14.60 11.39 -3.04
C CYS A 121 13.88 10.20 -2.41
N GLU A 122 12.58 10.33 -2.16
CA GLU A 122 11.74 9.26 -1.61
C GLU A 122 11.21 8.33 -2.70
N GLN A 123 11.03 8.86 -3.90
CA GLN A 123 10.50 8.09 -5.03
C GLN A 123 10.95 8.67 -6.37
N VAL A 124 11.25 7.80 -7.33
CA VAL A 124 11.68 8.17 -8.68
C VAL A 124 10.95 7.29 -9.69
N ILE A 125 10.32 7.91 -10.68
CA ILE A 125 9.77 7.24 -11.87
C ILE A 125 10.59 7.67 -13.07
N SER A 126 11.23 6.70 -13.74
CA SER A 126 12.05 6.94 -14.92
C SER A 126 12.05 5.72 -15.84
N ASN A 127 12.49 5.92 -17.08
CA ASN A 127 12.83 4.84 -17.98
C ASN A 127 14.31 4.97 -18.42
N PRO A 128 14.94 3.94 -19.02
CA PRO A 128 16.34 3.99 -19.42
C PRO A 128 16.68 5.12 -20.42
N GLN A 129 15.69 5.71 -21.06
CA GLN A 129 15.85 6.78 -22.06
C GLN A 129 15.63 8.18 -21.47
N SER A 130 14.99 8.28 -20.28
CA SER A 130 14.67 9.57 -19.68
C SER A 130 15.86 10.25 -19.00
N TYR A 131 16.74 9.50 -18.35
CA TYR A 131 17.92 10.06 -17.70
C TYR A 131 19.02 9.00 -17.50
N PRO A 132 20.17 9.10 -18.21
CA PRO A 132 21.19 8.05 -18.19
C PRO A 132 22.07 7.99 -16.92
N HIS A 133 21.96 8.94 -15.98
CA HIS A 133 22.86 9.06 -14.83
C HIS A 133 22.28 8.60 -13.49
N GLY A 134 21.22 7.78 -13.51
CA GLY A 134 20.85 6.94 -12.36
C GLY A 134 20.51 7.68 -11.06
N LEU A 135 19.54 8.61 -11.10
CA LEU A 135 18.95 9.10 -9.86
C LEU A 135 18.09 7.97 -9.25
N ALA A 136 18.33 7.63 -7.99
CA ALA A 136 17.64 6.56 -7.28
C ALA A 136 17.00 7.07 -5.98
N GLU A 137 16.09 6.29 -5.43
CA GLU A 137 15.55 6.53 -4.07
C GLU A 137 16.69 6.53 -3.04
N GLY A 138 16.59 7.40 -2.04
CA GLY A 138 17.59 7.62 -1.01
C GLY A 138 18.73 8.56 -1.41
N VAL A 139 18.85 8.96 -2.68
CA VAL A 139 19.87 9.94 -3.12
C VAL A 139 19.57 11.31 -2.53
N ARG A 140 20.64 11.98 -2.05
CA ARG A 140 20.59 13.33 -1.51
C ARG A 140 20.85 14.36 -2.60
N LEU A 141 19.99 15.35 -2.71
CA LEU A 141 20.08 16.45 -3.66
C LEU A 141 20.43 17.74 -2.91
N PRO A 142 21.41 18.53 -3.40
CA PRO A 142 21.68 19.84 -2.83
C PRO A 142 20.51 20.81 -3.06
N ALA A 143 20.13 21.54 -2.01
CA ALA A 143 18.95 22.40 -2.10
C ALA A 143 19.19 23.71 -2.86
N TYR A 144 20.43 24.22 -2.91
CA TYR A 144 20.75 25.53 -3.50
C TYR A 144 20.79 25.54 -5.02
N CYS A 145 21.09 24.42 -5.68
CA CYS A 145 21.31 24.34 -7.13
C CYS A 145 20.35 23.39 -7.87
N THR A 146 19.28 22.91 -7.22
CA THR A 146 18.25 22.07 -7.85
C THR A 146 16.90 22.77 -7.83
N ALA A 147 16.05 22.53 -8.85
CA ALA A 147 14.68 23.06 -8.86
C ALA A 147 13.89 22.57 -7.63
N ALA A 148 14.06 21.31 -7.26
CA ALA A 148 13.41 20.73 -6.09
C ALA A 148 13.79 21.49 -4.80
N GLY A 149 15.07 21.78 -4.60
CA GLY A 149 15.54 22.52 -3.45
C GLY A 149 15.05 23.97 -3.44
N LYS A 150 15.14 24.68 -4.56
CA LYS A 150 14.62 26.04 -4.68
C LYS A 150 13.11 26.09 -4.40
N ALA A 151 12.33 25.13 -4.90
CA ALA A 151 10.90 25.03 -4.64
C ALA A 151 10.58 24.84 -3.15
N MET A 152 11.32 23.99 -2.44
CA MET A 152 11.18 23.78 -0.99
C MET A 152 11.55 25.03 -0.18
N LEU A 153 12.73 25.60 -0.48
CA LEU A 153 13.28 26.72 0.29
C LEU A 153 12.46 28.00 0.14
N ALA A 154 11.84 28.24 -1.03
CA ALA A 154 11.01 29.41 -1.27
C ALA A 154 9.78 29.51 -0.34
N PHE A 155 9.33 28.39 0.24
CA PHE A 155 8.19 28.32 1.16
C PHE A 155 8.59 27.98 2.60
N THR A 156 9.89 27.92 2.89
CA THR A 156 10.43 27.74 4.25
C THR A 156 10.24 29.03 5.05
N GLU A 157 9.99 28.91 6.35
CA GLU A 157 9.83 30.05 7.25
C GLU A 157 11.09 30.93 7.27
N PRO A 158 10.96 32.29 7.28
CA PRO A 158 12.08 33.20 7.07
C PRO A 158 13.29 32.97 7.99
N HIS A 159 13.06 32.81 9.31
CA HIS A 159 14.14 32.59 10.27
C HIS A 159 14.90 31.27 10.03
N ARG A 160 14.20 30.22 9.60
CA ARG A 160 14.79 28.92 9.24
C ARG A 160 15.53 28.99 7.90
N LEU A 161 14.95 29.71 6.93
CA LEU A 161 15.58 29.95 5.63
C LEU A 161 16.90 30.72 5.78
N ASP A 162 16.94 31.76 6.63
CA ASP A 162 18.15 32.53 6.89
C ASP A 162 19.27 31.64 7.44
N ALA A 163 18.96 30.81 8.44
CA ALA A 163 19.93 29.88 9.01
C ALA A 163 20.44 28.86 7.99
N LEU A 164 19.55 28.36 7.13
CA LEU A 164 19.92 27.41 6.07
C LEU A 164 20.84 28.05 5.02
N ILE A 165 20.52 29.27 4.56
CA ILE A 165 21.35 30.00 3.59
C ILE A 165 22.73 30.34 4.19
N GLU A 166 22.80 30.71 5.47
CA GLU A 166 24.06 30.98 6.14
C GLU A 166 24.95 29.77 6.29
N SER A 167 24.37 28.61 6.56
CA SER A 167 25.09 27.34 6.71
C SER A 167 25.41 26.64 5.38
N THR A 168 24.82 27.09 4.25
CA THR A 168 25.05 26.48 2.94
C THR A 168 26.36 26.96 2.33
N SER A 169 27.19 26.01 1.87
CA SER A 169 28.32 26.25 0.98
C SER A 169 27.79 26.28 -0.44
N PHE A 170 27.89 27.43 -1.11
CA PHE A 170 27.50 27.60 -2.51
C PHE A 170 28.67 27.18 -3.41
N GLU A 171 28.90 25.86 -3.51
CA GLU A 171 29.96 25.31 -4.36
C GLU A 171 29.56 25.38 -5.83
N ALA A 172 30.44 25.84 -6.69
CA ALA A 172 30.23 25.87 -8.14
C ALA A 172 30.32 24.45 -8.71
N LEU A 173 29.18 23.80 -8.95
CA LEU A 173 29.13 22.47 -9.57
C LEU A 173 29.15 22.54 -11.09
N THR A 174 28.67 23.64 -11.65
CA THR A 174 28.68 23.95 -13.08
C THR A 174 28.91 25.44 -13.28
N PRO A 175 29.22 25.90 -14.51
CA PRO A 175 29.30 27.34 -14.80
C PRO A 175 27.99 28.12 -14.56
N SER A 176 26.87 27.44 -14.46
CA SER A 176 25.54 28.04 -14.22
C SER A 176 25.12 28.01 -12.76
N THR A 177 25.88 27.38 -11.87
CA THR A 177 25.56 27.30 -10.44
C THR A 177 25.54 28.69 -9.83
N ILE A 178 24.52 29.00 -9.03
CA ILE A 178 24.43 30.25 -8.27
C ILE A 178 25.40 30.17 -7.07
N GLU A 179 26.40 31.04 -7.04
CA GLU A 179 27.48 31.03 -6.05
C GLU A 179 27.27 32.05 -4.92
N ASP A 180 26.36 33.01 -5.10
CA ASP A 180 26.14 34.05 -4.10
C ASP A 180 24.73 34.04 -3.50
N ARG A 181 24.68 34.37 -2.21
CA ARG A 181 23.46 34.34 -1.39
C ARG A 181 22.40 35.34 -1.84
N GLN A 182 22.80 36.48 -2.39
CA GLN A 182 21.86 37.53 -2.80
C GLN A 182 21.10 37.11 -4.06
N THR A 183 21.80 36.62 -5.07
CA THR A 183 21.21 36.07 -6.29
C THR A 183 20.32 34.87 -5.97
N PHE A 184 20.77 33.99 -5.04
CA PHE A 184 19.97 32.86 -4.61
C PHE A 184 18.65 33.29 -3.95
N ARG A 185 18.66 34.29 -3.04
CA ARG A 185 17.44 34.85 -2.44
C ARG A 185 16.50 35.42 -3.49
N ALA A 186 17.01 36.20 -4.44
CA ALA A 186 16.21 36.74 -5.53
C ALA A 186 15.54 35.63 -6.36
N GLN A 187 16.23 34.51 -6.59
CA GLN A 187 15.65 33.33 -7.26
C GLN A 187 14.56 32.65 -6.41
N LEU A 188 14.70 32.61 -5.10
CA LEU A 188 13.65 32.10 -4.21
C LEU A 188 12.40 33.00 -4.22
N ASP A 189 12.57 34.32 -4.25
CA ASP A 189 11.44 35.27 -4.34
C ASP A 189 10.67 35.09 -5.65
N VAL A 190 11.37 34.95 -6.79
CA VAL A 190 10.76 34.62 -8.08
C VAL A 190 10.05 33.26 -8.03
N THR A 191 10.66 32.25 -7.43
CA THR A 191 10.07 30.92 -7.24
C THR A 191 8.81 30.98 -6.39
N LYS A 192 8.83 31.77 -5.30
CA LYS A 192 7.67 31.97 -4.43
C LYS A 192 6.51 32.64 -5.15
N ALA A 193 6.80 33.67 -5.96
CA ALA A 193 5.79 34.40 -6.74
C ALA A 193 5.11 33.52 -7.79
N ARG A 194 5.87 32.74 -8.56
CA ARG A 194 5.32 31.82 -9.60
C ARG A 194 4.88 30.47 -9.08
N ARG A 195 5.25 30.12 -7.82
CA ARG A 195 4.94 28.88 -7.10
C ARG A 195 5.59 27.59 -7.66
N TYR A 196 6.50 27.71 -8.59
CA TYR A 196 7.35 26.61 -9.06
C TYR A 196 8.78 27.12 -9.32
N ALA A 197 9.75 26.25 -9.19
CA ALA A 197 11.15 26.52 -9.48
C ALA A 197 11.55 25.92 -10.81
N ILE A 198 12.52 26.53 -11.45
CA ILE A 198 13.28 25.92 -12.56
C ILE A 198 14.77 25.89 -12.20
N GLU A 199 15.47 24.96 -12.77
CA GLU A 199 16.91 24.83 -12.70
C GLU A 199 17.44 24.66 -14.13
N ASP A 200 18.38 25.51 -14.53
CA ASP A 200 19.00 25.50 -15.84
C ASP A 200 20.48 25.14 -15.71
N GLN A 201 20.74 23.83 -15.69
CA GLN A 201 22.11 23.28 -15.67
C GLN A 201 22.94 23.73 -14.46
N GLU A 202 22.30 24.08 -13.34
CA GLU A 202 22.97 24.58 -12.12
C GLU A 202 23.57 23.43 -11.29
N TRP A 203 22.89 22.27 -11.26
CA TRP A 203 23.35 21.08 -10.55
C TRP A 203 24.27 20.23 -11.41
N GLN A 204 23.90 20.03 -12.66
CA GLN A 204 24.67 19.19 -13.60
C GLN A 204 24.55 19.73 -15.01
N ASN A 205 25.70 19.83 -15.72
CA ASN A 205 25.73 20.23 -17.13
C ASN A 205 24.85 19.31 -17.98
N GLY A 206 24.07 19.91 -18.88
CA GLY A 206 23.19 19.18 -19.79
C GLY A 206 21.88 18.70 -19.16
N VAL A 207 21.58 19.07 -17.92
CA VAL A 207 20.36 18.72 -17.20
C VAL A 207 19.55 19.95 -16.86
N ARG A 208 18.24 19.86 -17.01
CA ARG A 208 17.28 20.89 -16.59
C ARG A 208 16.13 20.26 -15.81
N SER A 209 15.59 21.03 -14.89
CA SER A 209 14.45 20.56 -14.09
C SER A 209 13.45 21.66 -13.76
N VAL A 210 12.19 21.24 -13.53
CA VAL A 210 11.12 22.07 -13.00
C VAL A 210 10.51 21.38 -11.78
N ALA A 211 10.21 22.14 -10.72
CA ALA A 211 9.70 21.57 -9.48
C ALA A 211 8.64 22.45 -8.83
N ALA A 212 7.68 21.82 -8.14
CA ALA A 212 6.68 22.51 -7.33
C ALA A 212 6.62 21.94 -5.91
N PRO A 213 6.48 22.79 -4.86
CA PRO A 213 6.39 22.34 -3.50
C PRO A 213 5.02 21.73 -3.22
N VAL A 214 5.00 20.64 -2.49
CA VAL A 214 3.81 20.10 -1.83
C VAL A 214 3.69 20.80 -0.48
N LEU A 215 2.62 21.56 -0.29
CA LEU A 215 2.44 22.42 0.87
C LEU A 215 1.37 21.87 1.81
N ASP A 216 1.52 22.03 3.11
CA ASP A 216 0.47 21.79 4.08
C ASP A 216 -0.57 22.93 4.10
N ARG A 217 -1.62 22.81 4.95
CA ARG A 217 -2.66 23.84 5.11
C ARG A 217 -2.12 25.18 5.62
N ALA A 218 -0.96 25.19 6.27
CA ALA A 218 -0.28 26.38 6.74
C ALA A 218 0.70 26.97 5.71
N ASN A 219 0.66 26.49 4.44
CA ASN A 219 1.60 26.82 3.37
C ASN A 219 3.07 26.48 3.69
N ARG A 220 3.34 25.51 4.56
CA ARG A 220 4.68 25.01 4.84
C ARG A 220 5.00 23.84 3.91
N PRO A 221 6.23 23.74 3.37
CA PRO A 221 6.60 22.66 2.45
C PRO A 221 6.77 21.34 3.22
N ILE A 222 6.02 20.32 2.81
CA ILE A 222 6.08 18.96 3.35
C ILE A 222 6.75 17.99 2.37
N GLY A 223 6.97 18.41 1.14
CA GLY A 223 7.65 17.66 0.10
C GLY A 223 7.73 18.49 -1.19
N VAL A 224 8.30 17.90 -2.22
CA VAL A 224 8.45 18.53 -3.53
C VAL A 224 8.32 17.47 -4.62
N ILE A 225 7.66 17.82 -5.72
CA ILE A 225 7.62 17.02 -6.94
C ILE A 225 8.44 17.73 -8.03
N ALA A 226 9.26 16.99 -8.78
CA ALA A 226 10.10 17.54 -9.83
C ALA A 226 10.10 16.68 -11.10
N ILE A 227 10.22 17.34 -12.25
CA ILE A 227 10.47 16.74 -13.55
C ILE A 227 11.89 17.13 -13.96
N MET A 228 12.69 16.16 -14.34
CA MET A 228 14.09 16.34 -14.71
C MET A 228 14.40 15.63 -16.02
N GLY A 229 15.14 16.28 -16.90
CA GLY A 229 15.53 15.69 -18.17
C GLY A 229 16.71 16.38 -18.83
N PRO A 230 17.20 15.84 -19.96
CA PRO A 230 18.31 16.42 -20.71
C PRO A 230 17.96 17.79 -21.28
N ALA A 231 18.89 18.75 -21.19
CA ALA A 231 18.69 20.13 -21.61
C ALA A 231 18.27 20.28 -23.09
N PHE A 232 18.65 19.33 -23.94
CA PHE A 232 18.29 19.35 -25.36
C PHE A 232 16.81 18.99 -25.64
N ARG A 233 16.12 18.31 -24.69
CA ARG A 233 14.68 18.04 -24.75
C ARG A 233 13.88 18.95 -23.83
N MET A 234 14.50 19.44 -22.77
CA MET A 234 13.91 20.30 -21.74
C MET A 234 14.41 21.74 -21.93
N SER A 235 13.90 22.46 -22.93
CA SER A 235 14.22 23.89 -23.08
C SER A 235 13.64 24.71 -21.92
N VAL A 236 14.14 25.92 -21.69
CA VAL A 236 13.63 26.81 -20.62
C VAL A 236 12.16 27.13 -20.84
N GLU A 237 11.73 27.32 -22.08
CA GLU A 237 10.33 27.52 -22.46
C GLU A 237 9.50 26.29 -22.07
N ARG A 238 10.02 25.08 -22.35
CA ARG A 238 9.35 23.81 -21.98
C ARG A 238 9.21 23.67 -20.47
N LEU A 239 10.19 24.09 -19.68
CA LEU A 239 10.07 24.10 -18.20
C LEU A 239 8.92 25.00 -17.75
N HIS A 240 8.77 26.18 -18.39
CA HIS A 240 7.67 27.10 -18.08
C HIS A 240 6.30 26.55 -18.52
N GLU A 241 6.21 25.86 -19.66
CA GLU A 241 4.99 25.17 -20.10
C GLU A 241 4.56 24.07 -19.12
N LEU A 242 5.50 23.34 -18.53
CA LEU A 242 5.25 22.30 -17.54
C LEU A 242 4.92 22.84 -16.14
N GLY A 243 5.22 24.12 -15.87
CA GLY A 243 4.95 24.78 -14.59
C GLY A 243 3.52 24.60 -14.10
N PRO A 244 2.46 24.87 -14.89
CA PRO A 244 1.08 24.65 -14.48
C PRO A 244 0.74 23.17 -14.20
N ASP A 245 1.32 22.23 -14.95
CA ASP A 245 1.06 20.79 -14.75
C ASP A 245 1.64 20.27 -13.45
N ILE A 246 2.90 20.63 -13.15
CA ILE A 246 3.55 20.22 -11.91
C ILE A 246 2.92 20.88 -10.68
N LEU A 247 2.43 22.12 -10.80
CA LEU A 247 1.67 22.79 -9.76
C LEU A 247 0.36 22.07 -9.45
N ARG A 248 -0.38 21.67 -10.49
CA ARG A 248 -1.62 20.88 -10.30
C ARG A 248 -1.35 19.55 -9.60
N SER A 249 -0.26 18.87 -9.93
CA SER A 249 0.14 17.64 -9.27
C SER A 249 0.49 17.87 -7.80
N ALA A 250 1.30 18.89 -7.49
CA ALA A 250 1.62 19.25 -6.11
C ALA A 250 0.36 19.60 -5.31
N GLN A 251 -0.61 20.32 -5.91
CA GLN A 251 -1.88 20.65 -5.27
C GLN A 251 -2.78 19.43 -5.02
N ARG A 252 -2.79 18.43 -5.92
CA ARG A 252 -3.52 17.19 -5.69
C ARG A 252 -2.93 16.39 -4.54
N ILE A 253 -1.60 16.29 -4.47
CA ILE A 253 -0.92 15.67 -3.32
C ILE A 253 -1.25 16.43 -2.04
N THR A 254 -1.21 17.77 -2.03
CA THR A 254 -1.63 18.61 -0.91
C THR A 254 -3.08 18.39 -0.51
N GLY A 255 -4.00 18.34 -1.48
CA GLY A 255 -5.42 18.09 -1.24
C GLY A 255 -5.66 16.75 -0.56
N GLN A 256 -5.02 15.70 -1.03
CA GLN A 256 -5.07 14.37 -0.43
C GLN A 256 -4.42 14.36 0.97
N ALA A 257 -3.26 14.99 1.13
CA ALA A 257 -2.60 15.14 2.43
C ALA A 257 -3.43 15.97 3.43
N ALA A 258 -4.20 16.94 2.96
CA ALA A 258 -5.04 17.79 3.81
C ALA A 258 -6.26 17.04 4.39
N PHE A 259 -6.73 15.98 3.75
CA PHE A 259 -7.75 15.09 4.30
C PHE A 259 -7.19 14.10 5.32
N THR A 260 -5.87 13.92 5.37
CA THR A 260 -5.18 12.99 6.28
C THR A 260 -4.59 13.65 7.54
N GLN A 261 -4.60 15.00 7.68
CA GLN A 261 -4.16 15.67 8.90
C GLN A 261 -5.34 15.97 9.84
N PRO A 262 -5.26 15.61 11.14
CA PRO A 262 -6.30 15.95 12.11
C PRO A 262 -6.36 17.45 12.34
N SER A 263 -7.52 18.06 12.15
CA SER A 263 -7.82 19.45 12.52
C SER A 263 -7.69 19.62 14.04
N GLN A 264 -6.80 20.50 14.51
CA GLN A 264 -6.84 20.99 15.89
C GLN A 264 -8.08 21.90 16.06
N SER A 265 -9.18 21.34 16.52
CA SER A 265 -10.31 21.99 17.21
C SER A 265 -11.30 20.94 17.70
N PRO A 266 -12.18 21.24 18.70
CA PRO A 266 -12.10 20.59 20.00
C PRO A 266 -12.82 19.25 20.04
N LYS A 267 -12.23 18.29 20.77
CA LYS A 267 -12.82 17.03 21.25
C LYS A 267 -13.97 16.44 20.42
N ALA A 268 -13.63 15.78 19.32
CA ALA A 268 -14.45 14.76 18.71
C ALA A 268 -13.50 13.59 18.37
N ASN A 269 -13.89 12.41 18.77
CA ASN A 269 -13.24 11.11 18.69
C ASN A 269 -12.07 10.98 17.67
N MET A 270 -10.86 10.71 18.19
CA MET A 270 -9.72 10.23 17.40
C MET A 270 -10.12 8.93 16.69
N ILE A 271 -10.40 8.99 15.39
CA ILE A 271 -10.37 7.81 14.54
C ILE A 271 -8.90 7.60 14.18
N THR A 272 -8.22 6.77 14.96
CA THR A 272 -6.92 6.19 14.58
C THR A 272 -7.11 5.46 13.25
N GLN A 273 -6.19 5.63 12.28
CA GLN A 273 -6.18 4.74 11.11
C GLN A 273 -6.10 3.30 11.64
N PRO A 274 -6.97 2.39 11.18
CA PRO A 274 -7.01 1.05 11.71
C PRO A 274 -5.69 0.34 11.43
N SER A 275 -4.99 -0.06 12.50
CA SER A 275 -3.76 -0.84 12.36
C SER A 275 -4.11 -2.24 11.85
N VAL A 276 -3.62 -2.60 10.66
CA VAL A 276 -3.75 -3.94 10.12
C VAL A 276 -2.83 -4.87 10.91
N SER A 277 -3.40 -5.86 11.59
CA SER A 277 -2.66 -6.85 12.39
C SER A 277 -2.83 -8.25 11.82
N CYS A 278 -1.79 -9.08 11.88
CA CYS A 278 -1.88 -10.49 11.54
C CYS A 278 -2.54 -11.24 12.71
N VAL A 279 -3.72 -11.82 12.47
CA VAL A 279 -4.50 -12.53 13.49
C VAL A 279 -4.42 -14.05 13.37
N VAL A 280 -4.16 -14.58 12.18
CA VAL A 280 -3.86 -16.01 11.95
C VAL A 280 -2.60 -16.10 11.12
N ARG A 281 -1.51 -16.59 11.71
CA ARG A 281 -0.29 -16.90 10.95
C ARG A 281 -0.50 -18.20 10.19
N SER A 282 -0.53 -18.09 8.87
CA SER A 282 -0.63 -19.20 7.96
C SER A 282 0.39 -19.06 6.83
N ASN A 283 0.55 -20.13 6.08
CA ASN A 283 1.35 -20.15 4.85
C ASN A 283 0.48 -20.53 3.66
N ALA A 284 -0.77 -20.08 3.64
CA ALA A 284 -1.72 -20.43 2.59
C ALA A 284 -1.17 -20.08 1.21
N PHE A 285 -1.26 -21.02 0.28
CA PHE A 285 -0.89 -20.77 -1.11
C PHE A 285 -1.85 -19.77 -1.72
N LEU A 286 -3.15 -19.97 -1.50
CA LEU A 286 -4.20 -19.06 -1.96
C LEU A 286 -5.33 -19.04 -0.91
N GLY A 287 -5.11 -18.27 0.16
CA GLY A 287 -6.11 -18.05 1.21
C GLY A 287 -7.25 -17.20 0.65
N GLU A 288 -8.51 -17.68 0.78
CA GLU A 288 -9.67 -17.09 0.13
C GLU A 288 -10.97 -17.28 0.92
N GLY A 289 -12.05 -16.66 0.42
CA GLY A 289 -13.43 -16.86 0.85
C GLY A 289 -13.64 -16.69 2.36
N PRO A 290 -13.20 -15.60 2.99
CA PRO A 290 -13.40 -15.42 4.43
C PRO A 290 -14.90 -15.26 4.74
N PHE A 291 -15.36 -15.98 5.78
CA PHE A 291 -16.72 -16.00 6.26
C PHE A 291 -16.73 -15.92 7.79
N TRP A 292 -17.44 -14.96 8.36
CA TRP A 292 -17.59 -14.84 9.79
C TRP A 292 -18.82 -15.59 10.30
N SER A 293 -18.62 -16.59 11.16
CA SER A 293 -19.69 -17.30 11.84
C SER A 293 -20.13 -16.52 13.10
N GLU A 294 -21.25 -15.85 13.04
CA GLU A 294 -21.80 -15.19 14.22
C GLU A 294 -22.18 -16.17 15.34
N LYS A 295 -22.58 -17.39 14.96
CA LYS A 295 -22.93 -18.45 15.88
C LYS A 295 -21.73 -18.99 16.66
N ASP A 296 -20.65 -19.30 15.93
CA ASP A 296 -19.47 -19.96 16.48
C ASP A 296 -18.42 -18.95 16.96
N LYS A 297 -18.55 -17.65 16.57
CA LYS A 297 -17.58 -16.58 16.79
C LYS A 297 -16.20 -16.92 16.19
N THR A 298 -16.19 -17.61 15.06
CA THR A 298 -14.99 -18.04 14.34
C THR A 298 -14.97 -17.48 12.93
N LEU A 299 -13.77 -17.29 12.40
CA LEU A 299 -13.53 -16.97 11.02
C LEU A 299 -13.27 -18.27 10.25
N LYS A 300 -14.07 -18.55 9.25
CA LYS A 300 -13.86 -19.66 8.32
C LYS A 300 -13.30 -19.12 7.01
N TRP A 301 -12.35 -19.84 6.41
CA TRP A 301 -11.74 -19.47 5.14
C TRP A 301 -11.14 -20.70 4.46
N ILE A 302 -10.70 -20.60 3.21
CA ILE A 302 -10.15 -21.73 2.45
C ILE A 302 -8.72 -21.43 1.98
N ASP A 303 -7.89 -22.47 1.87
CA ASP A 303 -6.74 -22.46 0.97
C ASP A 303 -7.13 -23.24 -0.30
N ILE A 304 -7.29 -22.53 -1.40
CA ILE A 304 -7.75 -23.13 -2.66
C ILE A 304 -6.72 -24.09 -3.23
N LEU A 305 -5.42 -23.77 -3.13
CA LEU A 305 -4.35 -24.50 -3.82
C LEU A 305 -3.54 -25.46 -2.93
N ALA A 306 -3.67 -25.36 -1.60
CA ALA A 306 -3.40 -26.45 -0.67
C ALA A 306 -4.74 -26.86 -0.07
N PRO A 307 -5.59 -27.61 -0.81
CA PRO A 307 -7.02 -27.67 -0.58
C PRO A 307 -7.38 -27.96 0.87
N ALA A 308 -7.91 -26.95 1.57
CA ALA A 308 -8.30 -27.05 2.97
C ALA A 308 -9.37 -26.00 3.31
N ILE A 309 -10.21 -26.32 4.29
CA ILE A 309 -11.09 -25.37 4.98
C ILE A 309 -10.49 -25.09 6.34
N HIS A 310 -10.34 -23.84 6.67
CA HIS A 310 -9.81 -23.36 7.95
C HIS A 310 -10.95 -22.83 8.82
N ILE A 311 -10.89 -23.14 10.10
CA ILE A 311 -11.78 -22.60 11.15
C ILE A 311 -10.90 -21.98 12.22
N SER A 312 -10.78 -20.66 12.17
CA SER A 312 -9.88 -19.91 13.03
C SER A 312 -10.65 -19.18 14.14
N ASP A 313 -10.11 -19.18 15.34
CA ASP A 313 -10.51 -18.25 16.41
C ASP A 313 -9.49 -17.12 16.49
N PRO A 314 -9.79 -15.94 15.94
CA PRO A 314 -8.85 -14.82 15.94
C PRO A 314 -8.52 -14.29 17.34
N ALA A 315 -9.40 -14.50 18.34
CA ALA A 315 -9.18 -14.06 19.71
C ALA A 315 -8.16 -14.95 20.44
N GLN A 316 -8.13 -16.24 20.11
CA GLN A 316 -7.20 -17.22 20.69
C GLN A 316 -5.99 -17.49 19.78
N GLY A 317 -6.02 -17.02 18.51
CA GLY A 317 -4.99 -17.29 17.52
C GLY A 317 -4.91 -18.76 17.10
N SER A 318 -5.97 -19.54 17.32
CA SER A 318 -6.05 -20.95 16.92
C SER A 318 -6.62 -21.12 15.52
N ASP A 319 -6.19 -22.16 14.81
CA ASP A 319 -6.61 -22.48 13.45
C ASP A 319 -6.77 -24.00 13.31
N LEU A 320 -8.02 -24.45 13.11
CA LEU A 320 -8.34 -25.84 12.80
C LEU A 320 -8.38 -26.00 11.28
N VAL A 321 -7.55 -26.89 10.75
CA VAL A 321 -7.43 -27.14 9.33
C VAL A 321 -8.13 -28.45 8.96
N ILE A 322 -9.07 -28.40 8.03
CA ILE A 322 -9.80 -29.56 7.47
C ILE A 322 -9.30 -29.78 6.04
N PRO A 323 -8.41 -30.77 5.79
CA PRO A 323 -7.92 -31.06 4.46
C PRO A 323 -9.06 -31.50 3.51
N MET A 324 -9.02 -31.01 2.27
CA MET A 324 -10.00 -31.37 1.26
C MET A 324 -9.35 -32.23 0.16
N PRO A 325 -10.07 -33.22 -0.40
CA PRO A 325 -9.52 -34.11 -1.43
C PRO A 325 -9.37 -33.43 -2.81
N GLU A 326 -9.97 -32.28 -3.00
CA GLU A 326 -9.94 -31.50 -4.24
C GLU A 326 -10.05 -30.00 -3.95
N ILE A 327 -9.80 -29.18 -4.94
CA ILE A 327 -9.93 -27.72 -4.87
C ILE A 327 -11.36 -27.33 -4.45
N VAL A 328 -11.46 -26.48 -3.43
CA VAL A 328 -12.69 -25.80 -3.02
C VAL A 328 -12.49 -24.31 -3.31
N GLY A 329 -13.30 -23.76 -4.22
CA GLY A 329 -13.22 -22.35 -4.63
C GLY A 329 -14.07 -21.43 -3.75
N ALA A 330 -15.17 -21.94 -3.19
CA ALA A 330 -16.05 -21.17 -2.32
C ALA A 330 -16.85 -22.09 -1.38
N PHE A 331 -17.33 -21.53 -0.28
CA PHE A 331 -18.21 -22.22 0.66
C PHE A 331 -19.13 -21.23 1.39
N ALA A 332 -20.18 -21.76 2.00
CA ALA A 332 -20.99 -21.04 3.00
C ALA A 332 -21.53 -22.00 4.06
N GLU A 333 -21.89 -21.50 5.24
CA GLU A 333 -22.61 -22.28 6.25
C GLU A 333 -24.02 -22.64 5.77
N CYS A 334 -24.48 -23.83 6.14
CA CYS A 334 -25.87 -24.21 5.94
C CYS A 334 -26.71 -23.95 7.19
N THR A 335 -27.90 -23.40 7.04
CA THR A 335 -28.84 -23.19 8.15
C THR A 335 -29.23 -24.48 8.87
N ALA A 336 -29.19 -25.62 8.16
CA ALA A 336 -29.44 -26.95 8.71
C ALA A 336 -28.20 -27.62 9.33
N GLY A 337 -27.07 -26.92 9.37
CA GLY A 337 -25.77 -27.45 9.80
C GLY A 337 -24.91 -27.93 8.64
N GLY A 338 -23.59 -27.97 8.85
CA GLY A 338 -22.61 -28.27 7.82
C GLY A 338 -22.36 -27.11 6.86
N LEU A 339 -21.76 -27.37 5.73
CA LEU A 339 -21.36 -26.39 4.72
C LEU A 339 -21.93 -26.77 3.34
N VAL A 340 -22.25 -25.77 2.52
CA VAL A 340 -22.29 -25.92 1.05
C VAL A 340 -20.94 -25.52 0.53
N ILE A 341 -20.40 -26.29 -0.41
CA ILE A 341 -19.11 -25.99 -1.07
C ILE A 341 -19.27 -25.99 -2.58
N ALA A 342 -18.55 -25.11 -3.24
CA ALA A 342 -18.33 -25.09 -4.69
C ALA A 342 -16.89 -25.56 -4.95
N SER A 343 -16.73 -26.80 -5.37
CA SER A 343 -15.44 -27.43 -5.61
C SER A 343 -15.15 -27.56 -7.10
N GLN A 344 -13.99 -28.09 -7.48
CA GLN A 344 -13.64 -28.28 -8.88
C GLN A 344 -14.67 -29.13 -9.64
N THR A 345 -15.32 -30.08 -8.98
CA THR A 345 -16.26 -31.04 -9.59
C THR A 345 -17.74 -30.72 -9.31
N GLY A 346 -18.06 -29.48 -8.95
CA GLY A 346 -19.43 -29.01 -8.75
C GLY A 346 -19.77 -28.59 -7.32
N PHE A 347 -21.09 -28.54 -7.05
CA PHE A 347 -21.64 -28.18 -5.73
C PHE A 347 -21.89 -29.41 -4.88
N PHE A 348 -21.54 -29.30 -3.58
CA PHE A 348 -21.74 -30.37 -2.61
C PHE A 348 -22.22 -29.81 -1.26
N LEU A 349 -22.92 -30.64 -0.49
CA LEU A 349 -23.04 -30.48 0.96
C LEU A 349 -21.87 -31.19 1.63
N LEU A 350 -21.23 -30.54 2.60
CA LEU A 350 -20.13 -31.08 3.39
C LEU A 350 -20.50 -31.09 4.86
N ASP A 351 -20.36 -32.25 5.49
CA ASP A 351 -20.32 -32.36 6.95
C ASP A 351 -18.85 -32.22 7.39
N PRO A 352 -18.46 -31.09 7.99
CA PRO A 352 -17.08 -30.85 8.38
C PRO A 352 -16.57 -31.76 9.51
N THR A 353 -17.49 -32.37 10.27
CA THR A 353 -17.15 -33.29 11.38
C THR A 353 -16.75 -34.68 10.86
N THR A 354 -17.48 -35.17 9.86
CA THR A 354 -17.27 -36.52 9.32
C THR A 354 -16.50 -36.52 8.00
N GLY A 355 -16.32 -35.36 7.37
CA GLY A 355 -15.74 -35.21 6.02
C GLY A 355 -16.65 -35.70 4.89
N ARG A 356 -17.91 -36.05 5.20
CA ARG A 356 -18.87 -36.58 4.22
C ARG A 356 -19.30 -35.50 3.23
N LYS A 357 -19.03 -35.75 1.92
CA LYS A 357 -19.51 -34.94 0.80
C LYS A 357 -20.76 -35.58 0.20
N THR A 358 -21.82 -34.80 -0.01
CA THR A 358 -23.03 -35.21 -0.70
C THR A 358 -23.19 -34.33 -1.95
N PRO A 359 -23.17 -34.92 -3.19
CA PRO A 359 -23.24 -34.11 -4.42
C PRO A 359 -24.61 -33.48 -4.56
N ILE A 360 -24.63 -32.24 -5.09
CA ILE A 360 -25.83 -31.53 -5.53
C ILE A 360 -25.89 -31.52 -7.06
N GLY A 361 -24.81 -31.11 -7.72
CA GLY A 361 -24.72 -31.08 -9.18
C GLY A 361 -23.48 -30.36 -9.68
N ASP A 362 -23.10 -30.63 -10.91
CA ASP A 362 -21.99 -29.99 -11.62
C ASP A 362 -22.52 -29.28 -12.87
N PRO A 363 -22.53 -27.93 -12.89
CA PRO A 363 -23.01 -27.17 -14.04
C PRO A 363 -21.98 -27.07 -15.19
N GLU A 364 -20.74 -27.48 -14.98
CA GLU A 364 -19.64 -27.41 -15.96
C GLU A 364 -18.94 -28.76 -16.18
N ILE A 365 -19.68 -29.86 -16.09
CA ILE A 365 -19.18 -31.21 -16.32
C ILE A 365 -18.51 -31.39 -17.71
N ASP A 366 -18.86 -30.54 -18.66
CA ASP A 366 -18.29 -30.46 -20.01
C ASP A 366 -17.03 -29.58 -20.09
N LYS A 367 -16.64 -28.94 -18.99
CA LYS A 367 -15.48 -28.03 -18.90
C LYS A 367 -14.49 -28.47 -17.81
N PRO A 368 -13.78 -29.60 -17.96
CA PRO A 368 -12.90 -30.13 -16.92
C PRO A 368 -11.69 -29.22 -16.57
N GLY A 369 -11.39 -28.23 -17.41
CA GLY A 369 -10.36 -27.19 -17.14
C GLY A 369 -10.82 -26.09 -16.21
N ASN A 370 -12.13 -25.98 -15.95
CA ASN A 370 -12.67 -24.96 -15.07
C ASN A 370 -12.70 -25.43 -13.60
N ARG A 371 -12.70 -24.48 -12.71
CA ARG A 371 -12.97 -24.63 -11.28
C ARG A 371 -13.80 -23.47 -10.77
N PHE A 372 -14.51 -23.66 -9.66
CA PHE A 372 -15.06 -22.54 -8.91
C PHE A 372 -13.93 -21.72 -8.28
N ASN A 373 -14.16 -20.41 -8.09
CA ASN A 373 -13.16 -19.48 -7.56
C ASN A 373 -13.65 -18.68 -6.35
N ASP A 374 -14.76 -17.96 -6.44
CA ASP A 374 -15.34 -17.23 -5.32
C ASP A 374 -16.86 -17.41 -5.29
N GLY A 375 -17.48 -17.22 -4.13
CA GLY A 375 -18.91 -17.37 -3.96
C GLY A 375 -19.40 -16.91 -2.58
N LYS A 376 -20.67 -16.48 -2.55
CA LYS A 376 -21.33 -15.93 -1.35
C LYS A 376 -22.82 -16.20 -1.37
N CYS A 377 -23.48 -16.24 -0.23
CA CYS A 377 -24.93 -16.33 -0.14
C CYS A 377 -25.59 -14.95 -0.22
N ASP A 378 -26.72 -14.87 -0.92
CA ASP A 378 -27.61 -13.72 -0.84
C ASP A 378 -28.51 -13.75 0.42
N SER A 379 -29.24 -12.69 0.69
CA SER A 379 -30.11 -12.55 1.86
C SER A 379 -31.25 -13.57 1.95
N ARG A 380 -31.60 -14.20 0.83
CA ARG A 380 -32.60 -15.27 0.77
C ARG A 380 -32.00 -16.66 0.98
N GLY A 381 -30.66 -16.75 1.13
CA GLY A 381 -29.94 -17.99 1.37
C GLY A 381 -29.71 -18.83 0.13
N ARG A 382 -29.66 -18.25 -1.06
CA ARG A 382 -29.19 -18.90 -2.30
C ARG A 382 -27.66 -18.71 -2.39
N PHE A 383 -26.96 -19.75 -2.78
CA PHE A 383 -25.49 -19.71 -2.90
C PHE A 383 -25.10 -19.33 -4.33
N TRP A 384 -24.38 -18.25 -4.48
CA TRP A 384 -23.84 -17.77 -5.74
C TRP A 384 -22.34 -18.12 -5.79
N ALA A 385 -21.89 -18.73 -6.86
CA ALA A 385 -20.49 -19.04 -7.06
C ALA A 385 -20.12 -18.97 -8.54
N GLY A 386 -18.94 -18.45 -8.82
CA GLY A 386 -18.48 -18.30 -10.17
C GLY A 386 -17.26 -19.13 -10.49
N THR A 387 -17.05 -19.41 -11.77
CA THR A 387 -15.98 -20.27 -12.28
C THR A 387 -14.91 -19.48 -13.03
N MET A 388 -13.75 -20.10 -13.19
CA MET A 388 -12.66 -19.68 -14.05
C MET A 388 -11.97 -20.89 -14.66
N ASP A 389 -11.32 -20.72 -15.79
CA ASP A 389 -10.41 -21.73 -16.36
C ASP A 389 -9.06 -21.69 -15.61
N MET A 390 -8.52 -22.85 -15.25
CA MET A 390 -7.21 -22.99 -14.61
C MET A 390 -6.06 -22.50 -15.48
N ALA A 391 -6.21 -22.53 -16.82
CA ALA A 391 -5.29 -21.93 -17.77
C ALA A 391 -5.51 -20.41 -17.95
N VAL A 392 -6.47 -19.83 -17.23
CA VAL A 392 -6.80 -18.39 -17.25
C VAL A 392 -7.23 -17.93 -18.66
N THR A 393 -8.03 -18.74 -19.35
CA THR A 393 -8.58 -18.39 -20.66
C THR A 393 -9.64 -17.30 -20.54
N PRO A 394 -9.53 -16.19 -21.29
CA PRO A 394 -10.51 -15.11 -21.22
C PRO A 394 -11.93 -15.58 -21.57
N GLY A 395 -12.90 -15.19 -20.74
CA GLY A 395 -14.32 -15.46 -21.00
C GLY A 395 -14.76 -16.92 -20.84
N ALA A 396 -13.91 -17.80 -20.28
CA ALA A 396 -14.24 -19.22 -20.11
C ALA A 396 -15.15 -19.49 -18.90
N GLY A 397 -15.15 -18.56 -17.90
CA GLY A 397 -15.92 -18.69 -16.67
C GLY A 397 -17.37 -18.24 -16.80
N SER A 398 -18.15 -18.60 -15.79
CA SER A 398 -19.58 -18.27 -15.65
C SER A 398 -19.93 -18.05 -14.18
N LEU A 399 -21.03 -17.34 -13.91
CA LEU A 399 -21.61 -17.18 -12.58
C LEU A 399 -22.86 -18.04 -12.45
N TYR A 400 -22.93 -18.83 -11.38
CA TYR A 400 -24.05 -19.73 -11.08
C TYR A 400 -24.73 -19.34 -9.77
N ARG A 401 -26.01 -19.66 -9.68
CA ARG A 401 -26.83 -19.56 -8.47
C ARG A 401 -27.41 -20.92 -8.14
N LEU A 402 -27.17 -21.41 -6.93
CA LEU A 402 -27.75 -22.61 -6.35
C LEU A 402 -28.87 -22.23 -5.39
N ASP A 403 -30.07 -22.76 -5.58
CA ASP A 403 -31.22 -22.52 -4.70
C ASP A 403 -31.37 -23.60 -3.59
N ALA A 404 -32.32 -23.36 -2.68
CA ALA A 404 -32.59 -24.25 -1.54
C ALA A 404 -33.02 -25.69 -1.94
N HIS A 405 -33.43 -25.93 -3.18
CA HIS A 405 -33.94 -27.20 -3.69
C HIS A 405 -32.92 -27.92 -4.59
N GLY A 406 -31.70 -27.37 -4.73
CA GLY A 406 -30.63 -27.95 -5.53
C GLY A 406 -30.70 -27.56 -7.02
N ARG A 407 -31.54 -26.61 -7.40
CA ARG A 407 -31.57 -26.09 -8.76
C ARG A 407 -30.37 -25.14 -8.95
N ILE A 408 -29.64 -25.38 -10.05
CA ILE A 408 -28.47 -24.56 -10.44
C ILE A 408 -28.85 -23.78 -11.71
N ASP A 409 -28.85 -22.46 -11.62
CA ASP A 409 -29.10 -21.57 -12.74
C ASP A 409 -27.81 -20.84 -13.13
N LYS A 410 -27.51 -20.77 -14.43
CA LYS A 410 -26.43 -19.93 -14.96
C LYS A 410 -26.95 -18.49 -15.05
N MET A 411 -26.30 -17.57 -14.35
CA MET A 411 -26.72 -16.18 -14.23
C MET A 411 -25.95 -15.25 -15.17
N GLU A 412 -24.66 -15.55 -15.42
CA GLU A 412 -23.79 -14.77 -16.31
C GLU A 412 -22.76 -15.70 -16.97
N SER A 413 -22.20 -15.29 -18.12
CA SER A 413 -21.17 -16.02 -18.86
C SER A 413 -20.15 -15.07 -19.45
N GLY A 414 -19.04 -15.60 -19.99
CA GLY A 414 -18.00 -14.77 -20.57
C GLY A 414 -17.14 -14.07 -19.53
N ILE A 415 -17.02 -14.64 -18.33
CA ILE A 415 -16.23 -14.14 -17.21
C ILE A 415 -14.79 -14.65 -17.35
N GLY A 416 -13.83 -13.76 -17.12
CA GLY A 416 -12.41 -14.14 -17.14
C GLY A 416 -12.01 -14.86 -15.86
N ILE A 417 -12.06 -14.17 -14.73
CA ILE A 417 -11.82 -14.71 -13.39
C ILE A 417 -12.92 -14.20 -12.47
N SER A 418 -13.88 -15.09 -12.14
CA SER A 418 -14.94 -14.76 -11.19
C SER A 418 -14.37 -14.55 -9.79
N ASN A 419 -14.64 -13.38 -9.21
CA ASN A 419 -14.23 -13.01 -7.88
C ASN A 419 -15.33 -12.23 -7.16
N GLY A 420 -15.02 -11.57 -6.10
CA GLY A 420 -15.80 -10.79 -5.17
C GLY A 420 -17.30 -10.64 -5.47
N LEU A 421 -18.14 -11.09 -4.53
CA LEU A 421 -19.59 -10.93 -4.59
C LEU A 421 -20.11 -10.21 -3.35
N GLY A 422 -21.10 -9.32 -3.51
CA GLY A 422 -21.76 -8.63 -2.40
C GLY A 422 -23.05 -7.94 -2.84
N TRP A 423 -23.89 -7.61 -1.87
CA TRP A 423 -25.17 -6.94 -2.10
C TRP A 423 -25.25 -5.65 -1.32
N SER A 424 -25.98 -4.67 -1.85
CA SER A 424 -26.29 -3.44 -1.12
C SER A 424 -27.14 -3.73 0.12
N PRO A 425 -27.11 -2.86 1.16
CA PRO A 425 -27.89 -3.06 2.39
C PRO A 425 -29.41 -3.16 2.17
N ASP A 426 -29.92 -2.61 1.08
CA ASP A 426 -31.32 -2.65 0.69
C ASP A 426 -31.66 -3.81 -0.26
N ASP A 427 -30.71 -4.70 -0.53
CA ASP A 427 -30.84 -5.85 -1.45
C ASP A 427 -31.24 -5.50 -2.89
N ARG A 428 -31.00 -4.27 -3.35
CA ARG A 428 -31.38 -3.85 -4.71
C ARG A 428 -30.26 -3.93 -5.73
N LEU A 429 -29.02 -3.97 -5.25
CA LEU A 429 -27.84 -4.03 -6.09
C LEU A 429 -27.01 -5.26 -5.75
N MET A 430 -26.40 -5.88 -6.76
CA MET A 430 -25.37 -6.90 -6.63
C MET A 430 -24.08 -6.39 -7.23
N TYR A 431 -23.00 -6.44 -6.47
CA TYR A 431 -21.65 -6.16 -6.93
C TYR A 431 -20.93 -7.47 -7.27
N PHE A 432 -20.15 -7.46 -8.35
CA PHE A 432 -19.44 -8.63 -8.84
C PHE A 432 -18.12 -8.25 -9.50
N THR A 433 -17.04 -8.93 -9.11
CA THR A 433 -15.69 -8.71 -9.65
C THR A 433 -15.38 -9.69 -10.79
N ASP A 434 -14.97 -9.18 -11.95
CA ASP A 434 -14.17 -9.92 -12.92
C ASP A 434 -12.73 -9.40 -12.86
N SER A 435 -11.84 -10.17 -12.25
CA SER A 435 -10.44 -9.76 -12.04
C SER A 435 -9.67 -9.63 -13.34
N MET A 436 -9.97 -10.46 -14.35
CA MET A 436 -9.31 -10.35 -15.65
C MET A 436 -9.71 -9.07 -16.39
N ALA A 437 -10.97 -8.67 -16.27
CA ALA A 437 -11.47 -7.39 -16.78
C ALA A 437 -11.01 -6.19 -15.91
N ARG A 438 -10.38 -6.45 -14.75
CA ARG A 438 -9.97 -5.42 -13.76
C ARG A 438 -11.14 -4.56 -13.31
N THR A 439 -12.34 -5.12 -13.27
CA THR A 439 -13.58 -4.36 -13.13
C THR A 439 -14.48 -4.98 -12.07
N ILE A 440 -15.00 -4.14 -11.20
CA ILE A 440 -16.16 -4.45 -10.37
C ILE A 440 -17.39 -3.97 -11.15
N PHE A 441 -18.31 -4.89 -11.40
CA PHE A 441 -19.61 -4.60 -12.02
C PHE A 441 -20.67 -4.44 -10.95
N VAL A 442 -21.73 -3.71 -11.27
CA VAL A 442 -22.95 -3.65 -10.47
C VAL A 442 -24.15 -4.01 -11.33
N TYR A 443 -25.06 -4.77 -10.76
CA TYR A 443 -26.32 -5.20 -11.37
C TYR A 443 -27.49 -4.71 -10.53
N ASP A 444 -28.65 -4.48 -11.15
CA ASP A 444 -29.92 -4.43 -10.45
C ASP A 444 -30.26 -5.85 -10.00
N PHE A 445 -30.62 -6.02 -8.73
CA PHE A 445 -30.90 -7.30 -8.11
C PHE A 445 -32.38 -7.38 -7.65
N ASP A 446 -33.04 -8.45 -8.03
CA ASP A 446 -34.37 -8.81 -7.51
C ASP A 446 -34.21 -9.87 -6.41
N PRO A 447 -34.33 -9.50 -5.12
CA PRO A 447 -34.11 -10.44 -4.02
C PRO A 447 -35.14 -11.55 -3.94
N ASP A 448 -36.39 -11.37 -4.44
CA ASP A 448 -37.41 -12.40 -4.38
C ASP A 448 -37.20 -13.47 -5.44
N ARG A 449 -36.85 -13.06 -6.65
CA ARG A 449 -36.54 -13.97 -7.76
C ARG A 449 -35.10 -14.46 -7.77
N GLY A 450 -34.18 -13.71 -7.17
CA GLY A 450 -32.74 -13.95 -7.24
C GLY A 450 -32.20 -13.75 -8.65
N THR A 451 -32.65 -12.73 -9.36
CA THR A 451 -32.22 -12.42 -10.71
C THR A 451 -31.43 -11.13 -10.77
N ILE A 452 -30.49 -11.07 -11.71
CA ILE A 452 -29.66 -9.89 -11.97
C ILE A 452 -29.98 -9.32 -13.34
N SER A 453 -29.87 -7.99 -13.49
CA SER A 453 -30.12 -7.29 -14.75
C SER A 453 -29.30 -6.00 -14.82
N HIS A 454 -29.31 -5.31 -15.96
CA HIS A 454 -28.72 -4.00 -16.18
C HIS A 454 -27.25 -3.91 -15.69
N ARG A 455 -26.39 -4.85 -16.14
CA ARG A 455 -24.94 -4.83 -15.87
C ARG A 455 -24.32 -3.51 -16.27
N ARG A 456 -23.57 -2.90 -15.36
CA ARG A 456 -22.83 -1.67 -15.58
C ARG A 456 -21.51 -1.69 -14.80
N VAL A 457 -20.54 -0.90 -15.23
CA VAL A 457 -19.27 -0.73 -14.51
C VAL A 457 -19.55 0.06 -13.23
N PHE A 458 -19.11 -0.48 -12.09
CA PHE A 458 -19.11 0.20 -10.79
C PHE A 458 -17.75 0.86 -10.54
N ALA A 459 -16.65 0.11 -10.65
CA ALA A 459 -15.30 0.61 -10.51
C ALA A 459 -14.36 -0.16 -11.43
N GLN A 460 -13.34 0.52 -11.94
CA GLN A 460 -12.29 -0.07 -12.77
C GLN A 460 -10.92 0.23 -12.18
N THR A 461 -10.09 -0.81 -11.98
CA THR A 461 -8.75 -0.67 -11.43
C THR A 461 -7.74 -0.47 -12.57
N PRO A 462 -6.94 0.62 -12.57
CA PRO A 462 -5.88 0.85 -13.55
C PRO A 462 -4.84 -0.28 -13.57
N GLU A 463 -4.16 -0.48 -14.72
CA GLU A 463 -3.25 -1.62 -14.93
C GLU A 463 -2.12 -1.76 -13.90
N ASN A 464 -1.61 -0.64 -13.39
CA ASN A 464 -0.50 -0.58 -12.43
C ASN A 464 -0.94 -0.51 -10.96
N MET A 465 -2.24 -0.70 -10.67
CA MET A 465 -2.80 -0.48 -9.34
C MET A 465 -3.24 -1.77 -8.62
N GLY A 466 -2.71 -2.92 -9.01
CA GLY A 466 -3.18 -4.23 -8.56
C GLY A 466 -4.36 -4.72 -9.38
N VAL A 467 -5.01 -5.79 -8.96
CA VAL A 467 -6.17 -6.39 -9.64
C VAL A 467 -7.29 -6.54 -8.60
N PRO A 468 -8.53 -6.08 -8.85
CA PRO A 468 -9.63 -6.27 -7.90
C PRO A 468 -9.92 -7.77 -7.76
N ASP A 469 -10.08 -8.20 -6.52
CA ASP A 469 -10.23 -9.60 -6.13
C ASP A 469 -11.52 -9.78 -5.30
N GLY A 470 -11.52 -10.48 -4.19
CA GLY A 470 -12.65 -10.63 -3.32
C GLY A 470 -13.18 -9.29 -2.77
N LEU A 471 -14.48 -9.21 -2.48
CA LEU A 471 -15.13 -8.01 -1.95
C LEU A 471 -16.16 -8.30 -0.86
N THR A 472 -16.46 -7.28 -0.08
CA THR A 472 -17.61 -7.24 0.83
C THR A 472 -18.25 -5.85 0.83
N VAL A 473 -19.45 -5.72 1.42
CA VAL A 473 -20.19 -4.45 1.51
C VAL A 473 -20.45 -4.13 2.97
N ASP A 474 -20.29 -2.87 3.36
CA ASP A 474 -20.59 -2.42 4.72
C ASP A 474 -22.03 -1.93 4.87
N ALA A 475 -22.44 -1.66 6.11
CA ALA A 475 -23.81 -1.23 6.43
C ALA A 475 -24.17 0.16 5.88
N GLU A 476 -23.15 0.95 5.46
CA GLU A 476 -23.36 2.25 4.79
C GLU A 476 -23.50 2.11 3.26
N GLY A 477 -23.32 0.88 2.72
CA GLY A 477 -23.40 0.58 1.29
C GLY A 477 -22.10 0.80 0.52
N PHE A 478 -20.98 0.97 1.22
CA PHE A 478 -19.66 1.08 0.59
C PHE A 478 -19.09 -0.31 0.30
N VAL A 479 -18.39 -0.44 -0.83
CA VAL A 479 -17.80 -1.70 -1.29
C VAL A 479 -16.33 -1.75 -0.91
N TRP A 480 -15.93 -2.80 -0.20
CA TRP A 480 -14.54 -3.07 0.18
C TRP A 480 -13.98 -4.14 -0.72
N SER A 481 -12.91 -3.85 -1.45
CA SER A 481 -12.29 -4.76 -2.43
C SER A 481 -10.82 -4.98 -2.13
N ALA A 482 -10.42 -6.25 -2.04
CA ALA A 482 -9.02 -6.64 -2.01
C ALA A 482 -8.37 -6.39 -3.38
N GLN A 483 -7.07 -6.04 -3.37
CA GLN A 483 -6.33 -5.74 -4.59
C GLN A 483 -5.13 -6.67 -4.69
N TRP A 484 -5.25 -7.73 -5.48
CA TRP A 484 -4.15 -8.65 -5.80
C TRP A 484 -2.97 -7.91 -6.43
N ASP A 485 -1.75 -8.15 -5.96
CA ASP A 485 -0.52 -7.40 -6.28
C ASP A 485 -0.61 -5.89 -5.99
N GLY A 486 -1.60 -5.48 -5.20
CA GLY A 486 -1.87 -4.08 -4.87
C GLY A 486 -1.49 -3.66 -3.46
N TRP A 487 -1.11 -4.57 -2.54
CA TRP A 487 -0.74 -4.29 -1.15
C TRP A 487 -1.81 -3.55 -0.34
N ARG A 488 -3.10 -3.66 -0.72
CA ARG A 488 -4.17 -2.83 -0.16
C ARG A 488 -5.56 -3.42 -0.28
N ILE A 489 -6.44 -2.87 0.54
CA ILE A 489 -7.90 -2.92 0.37
C ILE A 489 -8.36 -1.52 -0.04
N ILE A 490 -9.30 -1.43 -0.98
CA ILE A 490 -9.94 -0.18 -1.36
C ILE A 490 -11.39 -0.20 -0.89
N ARG A 491 -11.82 0.89 -0.24
CA ARG A 491 -13.23 1.16 0.05
C ARG A 491 -13.78 2.11 -1.01
N TYR A 492 -14.80 1.69 -1.72
CA TYR A 492 -15.49 2.50 -2.72
C TYR A 492 -16.83 3.01 -2.18
N ALA A 493 -17.13 4.28 -2.42
CA ALA A 493 -18.44 4.84 -2.15
C ALA A 493 -19.51 4.22 -3.07
N PRO A 494 -20.82 4.33 -2.76
CA PRO A 494 -21.90 3.75 -3.55
C PRO A 494 -21.96 4.23 -5.02
N ASP A 495 -21.32 5.34 -5.34
CA ASP A 495 -21.16 5.87 -6.70
C ASP A 495 -19.94 5.33 -7.45
N GLY A 496 -19.15 4.44 -6.84
CA GLY A 496 -17.93 3.83 -7.40
C GLY A 496 -16.66 4.66 -7.22
N THR A 497 -16.71 5.82 -6.57
CA THR A 497 -15.53 6.62 -6.26
C THR A 497 -14.76 6.03 -5.07
N VAL A 498 -13.44 6.21 -5.05
CA VAL A 498 -12.60 5.74 -3.94
C VAL A 498 -12.83 6.61 -2.71
N ASP A 499 -13.33 6.00 -1.61
CA ASP A 499 -13.47 6.64 -0.31
C ASP A 499 -12.16 6.60 0.47
N ARG A 500 -11.58 5.40 0.65
CA ARG A 500 -10.29 5.23 1.33
C ARG A 500 -9.53 4.03 0.80
N THR A 501 -8.22 4.05 1.02
CA THR A 501 -7.30 2.94 0.74
C THR A 501 -6.59 2.55 2.03
N ILE A 502 -6.50 1.24 2.30
CA ILE A 502 -5.87 0.69 3.50
C ILE A 502 -4.73 -0.22 3.05
N SER A 503 -3.52 0.10 3.45
CA SER A 503 -2.34 -0.73 3.16
C SER A 503 -2.36 -2.03 3.96
N VAL A 504 -2.01 -3.14 3.30
CA VAL A 504 -1.88 -4.47 3.89
C VAL A 504 -0.41 -4.90 3.78
N PRO A 505 0.20 -5.53 4.81
CA PRO A 505 1.64 -5.82 4.81
C PRO A 505 2.05 -6.99 3.91
N VAL A 506 1.27 -7.30 2.88
CA VAL A 506 1.51 -8.36 1.90
C VAL A 506 1.07 -7.92 0.50
N PRO A 507 1.74 -8.38 -0.58
CA PRO A 507 1.43 -7.96 -1.95
C PRO A 507 0.04 -8.39 -2.42
N ARG A 508 -0.46 -9.54 -1.91
CA ARG A 508 -1.65 -10.23 -2.42
C ARG A 508 -2.71 -10.42 -1.36
N PRO A 509 -3.38 -9.35 -0.86
CA PRO A 509 -4.67 -9.53 -0.20
C PRO A 509 -5.65 -10.07 -1.25
N THR A 510 -6.41 -11.10 -0.89
CA THR A 510 -7.26 -11.85 -1.81
C THR A 510 -8.74 -11.53 -1.62
N SER A 511 -9.20 -11.53 -0.37
CA SER A 511 -10.61 -11.27 -0.07
C SER A 511 -10.77 -10.63 1.30
N CYS A 512 -11.98 -10.17 1.62
CA CYS A 512 -12.28 -9.61 2.94
C CYS A 512 -13.73 -9.85 3.36
N THR A 513 -13.94 -9.91 4.68
CA THR A 513 -15.28 -9.97 5.28
C THR A 513 -15.31 -9.26 6.62
N PHE A 514 -16.50 -8.79 7.02
CA PHE A 514 -16.71 -8.22 8.33
C PHE A 514 -17.01 -9.30 9.37
N GLY A 515 -16.51 -9.10 10.58
CA GLY A 515 -16.74 -10.00 11.69
C GLY A 515 -16.47 -9.33 13.04
N GLY A 516 -16.26 -10.15 14.06
CA GLY A 516 -16.15 -9.68 15.43
C GLY A 516 -17.51 -9.52 16.11
N PRO A 517 -17.52 -9.15 17.41
CA PRO A 517 -18.76 -9.12 18.20
C PRO A 517 -19.83 -8.17 17.67
N ASP A 518 -19.43 -7.10 16.99
CA ASP A 518 -20.28 -6.03 16.51
C ASP A 518 -20.16 -5.79 14.99
N LEU A 519 -19.47 -6.71 14.27
CA LEU A 519 -19.18 -6.63 12.84
C LEU A 519 -18.37 -5.38 12.44
N SER A 520 -17.53 -4.83 13.33
CA SER A 520 -16.67 -3.68 13.03
C SER A 520 -15.26 -4.09 12.60
N THR A 521 -14.89 -5.35 12.79
CA THR A 521 -13.60 -5.89 12.38
C THR A 521 -13.64 -6.38 10.94
N LEU A 522 -12.77 -5.83 10.08
CA LEU A 522 -12.58 -6.35 8.72
C LEU A 522 -11.45 -7.38 8.74
N TYR A 523 -11.77 -8.64 8.42
CA TYR A 523 -10.81 -9.71 8.22
C TYR A 523 -10.39 -9.77 6.74
N ILE A 524 -9.10 -10.04 6.49
CA ILE A 524 -8.50 -10.03 5.16
C ILE A 524 -7.68 -11.29 4.98
N THR A 525 -8.00 -12.10 3.98
CA THR A 525 -7.18 -13.23 3.53
C THR A 525 -6.08 -12.79 2.57
N SER A 526 -5.05 -13.62 2.42
CA SER A 526 -3.94 -13.33 1.51
C SER A 526 -3.31 -14.58 0.91
N ALA A 527 -2.53 -14.40 -0.15
CA ALA A 527 -1.88 -15.47 -0.89
C ALA A 527 -0.35 -15.32 -0.92
N ARG A 528 0.34 -16.49 -1.01
CA ARG A 528 1.79 -16.56 -1.25
C ARG A 528 2.16 -17.19 -2.59
N ILE A 529 1.21 -17.72 -3.34
CA ILE A 529 1.46 -18.39 -4.63
C ILE A 529 2.19 -17.46 -5.59
N ARG A 530 3.14 -18.01 -6.37
CA ARG A 530 3.94 -17.31 -7.39
C ARG A 530 4.75 -16.11 -6.87
N LEU A 531 4.93 -15.98 -5.55
CA LEU A 531 5.90 -15.06 -4.99
C LEU A 531 7.29 -15.70 -5.01
N SER A 532 8.29 -14.93 -5.45
CA SER A 532 9.68 -15.35 -5.41
C SER A 532 10.18 -15.46 -3.98
N SER A 533 11.30 -16.17 -3.77
CA SER A 533 11.93 -16.24 -2.45
C SER A 533 12.29 -14.86 -1.88
N GLN A 534 12.68 -13.92 -2.72
CA GLN A 534 12.95 -12.55 -2.34
C GLN A 534 11.67 -11.84 -1.87
N GLN A 535 10.58 -11.91 -2.63
CA GLN A 535 9.29 -11.33 -2.25
C GLN A 535 8.73 -11.91 -0.95
N LEU A 536 8.95 -13.22 -0.70
CA LEU A 536 8.57 -13.86 0.57
C LEU A 536 9.44 -13.41 1.75
N GLN A 537 10.71 -13.02 1.52
CA GLN A 537 11.54 -12.38 2.53
C GLN A 537 11.10 -10.95 2.84
N GLU A 538 10.67 -10.20 1.83
CA GLU A 538 10.13 -8.84 1.97
C GLU A 538 8.74 -8.83 2.61
N ALA A 539 7.92 -9.84 2.33
CA ALA A 539 6.56 -9.99 2.86
C ALA A 539 6.36 -11.36 3.55
N PRO A 540 7.00 -11.62 4.69
CA PRO A 540 7.04 -12.93 5.34
C PRO A 540 5.69 -13.40 5.89
N LEU A 541 4.69 -12.51 5.95
CA LEU A 541 3.32 -12.82 6.38
C LEU A 541 2.39 -13.15 5.21
N SER A 542 2.90 -13.26 3.97
CA SER A 542 2.09 -13.67 2.80
C SER A 542 1.45 -15.03 3.03
N GLY A 543 0.15 -15.15 2.76
CA GLY A 543 -0.66 -16.33 3.04
C GLY A 543 -1.25 -16.36 4.45
N SER A 544 -1.09 -15.32 5.26
CA SER A 544 -1.72 -15.16 6.57
C SER A 544 -3.06 -14.42 6.48
N VAL A 545 -3.81 -14.40 7.57
CA VAL A 545 -5.04 -13.64 7.73
C VAL A 545 -4.79 -12.42 8.60
N PHE A 546 -5.31 -11.29 8.18
CA PHE A 546 -5.18 -10.01 8.85
C PHE A 546 -6.53 -9.49 9.33
N ALA A 547 -6.49 -8.58 10.29
CA ALA A 547 -7.67 -7.88 10.79
C ALA A 547 -7.36 -6.40 11.04
N LEU A 548 -8.39 -5.58 10.90
CA LEU A 548 -8.36 -4.18 11.28
C LEU A 548 -9.74 -3.74 11.79
N ASP A 549 -9.76 -2.71 12.64
CA ASP A 549 -11.00 -1.99 12.94
C ASP A 549 -11.35 -1.10 11.75
N ALA A 550 -12.44 -1.41 11.07
CA ALA A 550 -12.85 -0.68 9.87
C ALA A 550 -13.40 0.71 10.15
N GLY A 551 -13.72 1.03 11.42
CA GLY A 551 -14.38 2.27 11.84
C GLY A 551 -15.83 2.39 11.33
N VAL A 552 -16.37 1.33 10.74
CA VAL A 552 -17.74 1.17 10.26
C VAL A 552 -18.20 -0.25 10.54
N ARG A 553 -19.52 -0.48 10.55
CA ARG A 553 -20.06 -1.84 10.71
C ARG A 553 -20.27 -2.48 9.34
N GLY A 554 -19.98 -3.78 9.26
CA GLY A 554 -20.32 -4.60 8.10
C GLY A 554 -21.76 -5.12 8.14
N LEU A 555 -22.10 -5.86 7.09
CA LEU A 555 -23.31 -6.68 7.03
C LEU A 555 -22.96 -8.12 7.45
N PRO A 556 -23.87 -8.85 8.09
CA PRO A 556 -23.63 -10.26 8.41
C PRO A 556 -23.55 -11.09 7.12
N ASP A 557 -22.66 -12.08 7.11
CA ASP A 557 -22.64 -13.08 6.07
C ASP A 557 -23.89 -13.98 6.16
N HIS A 558 -24.49 -14.30 5.02
CA HIS A 558 -25.69 -15.12 4.98
C HIS A 558 -25.38 -16.59 4.82
N SER A 559 -26.18 -17.46 5.45
CA SER A 559 -26.05 -18.90 5.35
C SER A 559 -26.94 -19.46 4.24
N PHE A 560 -26.49 -20.55 3.62
CA PHE A 560 -27.25 -21.31 2.62
C PHE A 560 -28.46 -21.97 3.24
N LYS A 561 -29.61 -21.78 2.63
CA LYS A 561 -30.86 -22.44 3.02
C LYS A 561 -31.01 -23.72 2.20
N TRP A 562 -30.85 -24.86 2.86
CA TRP A 562 -31.08 -26.16 2.22
C TRP A 562 -32.40 -26.74 2.70
N SER A 563 -33.30 -27.02 1.76
CA SER A 563 -34.57 -27.72 2.03
C SER A 563 -34.55 -29.06 1.33
N ARG A 564 -34.34 -30.15 2.08
CA ARG A 564 -34.58 -31.47 1.52
C ARG A 564 -36.06 -31.59 1.14
N SER A 565 -36.37 -31.80 -0.13
CA SER A 565 -37.65 -32.34 -0.57
C SER A 565 -37.81 -33.81 -0.17
#